data_15f0156e8825640c7ee3e51092bffbfd
#
_entry.id   15f0156e8825640c7ee3e51092bffbfd
#
_cell.length_a   1.000
_cell.length_b   1.000
_cell.length_c   1.000
_cell.angle_alpha   90.00
_cell.angle_beta   90.00
_cell.angle_gamma   90.00
#
_symmetry.space_group_name_H-M   'P 1'
#
loop_
_entity.id
_entity.type
_entity.pdbx_description
1 polymer ?
#
loop_
_entity_poly.entity_id
_entity_poly.type
_entity_poly.pdbx_seq_one_letter_code
_entity_poly.pdbx_strand_id
1 'polypeptide(L)'
;MQWLQFILALSILVMIHEFGHFFFARIFKVRVEKFYMFFNPKFSIIRAKKINGKWQVRFFAPNVEPSVTPVLDATGNEKKDEKGQTIYRPMTDDELAVLPEDDWRHYPDNTEWGLGWVPFGGYCAIAGMVDETKSATDLPTEPQPWEFRSKNVWQRLCIIIGGILVNFVAALFIFGMVLFAWGKDSLPLNQVHTGLYYSDILVGEGFEQKDKVLSINGVEPQTLGEITQAIILEGQRDILVLRGEDTVSLTMSEDLGKRFLALQNDFDAVEREKARQDKYYAKRSYTLLSYYMPYIVDTVIPGGAASYADIRKGDVLTAINGTPCPCYAQVTPLLAQYPCDSVTISYTRDTLSLEARLFIGDQAKLGVGGVLPWQYYTPVHTSYTLFEAIPAGIRLGWDQLVMYVKQFRLVFTKEGAQSVGGFGAISNMFPDVWDWQSFWYMTAFLSLMLAFMNFLPIPVLDGGYILFLVWEIITGRKPSDKFLEVANNIGLWILLALMIFANGNDIFKAFF
;
A
#
# COMPACT_ATOMS: atom_id res chain seq x y z
N MET A 1 -5.77 -10.18 12.46
CA MET A 1 -6.37 -10.40 11.11
C MET A 1 -5.69 -9.58 10.01
N GLN A 2 -5.17 -8.38 10.28
CA GLN A 2 -4.51 -7.49 9.32
C GLN A 2 -3.39 -8.17 8.53
N TRP A 3 -2.43 -8.82 9.19
CA TRP A 3 -1.34 -9.54 8.53
C TRP A 3 -1.81 -10.64 7.57
N LEU A 4 -2.88 -11.36 7.94
CA LEU A 4 -3.44 -12.39 7.05
C LEU A 4 -4.03 -11.78 5.77
N GLN A 5 -4.79 -10.69 5.91
CA GLN A 5 -5.35 -9.95 4.79
C GLN A 5 -4.23 -9.40 3.89
N PHE A 6 -3.21 -8.78 4.50
CA PHE A 6 -2.06 -8.24 3.78
C PHE A 6 -1.31 -9.32 2.98
N ILE A 7 -0.96 -10.44 3.62
CA ILE A 7 -0.25 -11.55 2.94
C ILE A 7 -1.10 -12.12 1.81
N LEU A 8 -2.41 -12.29 2.01
CA LEU A 8 -3.31 -12.77 0.96
C LEU A 8 -3.39 -11.80 -0.22
N ALA A 9 -3.57 -10.50 0.06
CA ALA A 9 -3.58 -9.47 -0.97
C ALA A 9 -2.26 -9.45 -1.75
N LEU A 10 -1.13 -9.42 -1.06
CA LEU A 10 0.20 -9.44 -1.67
C LEU A 10 0.39 -10.68 -2.55
N SER A 11 -0.03 -11.84 -2.07
CA SER A 11 0.05 -13.11 -2.83
C SER A 11 -0.72 -13.06 -4.14
N ILE A 12 -1.95 -12.52 -4.10
CA ILE A 12 -2.78 -12.33 -5.30
C ILE A 12 -2.08 -11.37 -6.27
N LEU A 13 -1.56 -10.24 -5.77
CA LEU A 13 -0.96 -9.20 -6.59
C LEU A 13 0.34 -9.63 -7.25
N VAL A 14 1.20 -10.34 -6.50
CA VAL A 14 2.44 -10.90 -7.06
C VAL A 14 2.11 -11.93 -8.15
N MET A 15 1.14 -12.80 -7.91
CA MET A 15 0.73 -13.78 -8.93
C MET A 15 0.20 -13.10 -10.21
N ILE A 16 -0.58 -12.03 -10.06
CA ILE A 16 -1.09 -11.22 -11.20
C ILE A 16 0.06 -10.56 -11.94
N HIS A 17 1.04 -10.02 -11.23
CA HIS A 17 2.24 -9.39 -11.77
C HIS A 17 3.07 -10.38 -12.59
N GLU A 18 3.43 -11.51 -12.01
CA GLU A 18 4.19 -12.56 -12.68
C GLU A 18 3.44 -13.14 -13.88
N PHE A 19 2.11 -13.23 -13.76
CA PHE A 19 1.27 -13.64 -14.88
C PHE A 19 1.35 -12.65 -16.07
N GLY A 20 1.54 -11.37 -15.82
CA GLY A 20 1.77 -10.37 -16.86
C GLY A 20 3.01 -10.68 -17.69
N HIS A 21 4.15 -10.95 -17.04
CA HIS A 21 5.39 -11.37 -17.70
C HIS A 21 5.22 -12.68 -18.45
N PHE A 22 4.62 -13.68 -17.81
CA PHE A 22 4.32 -14.97 -18.39
C PHE A 22 3.48 -14.84 -19.67
N PHE A 23 2.39 -14.06 -19.63
CA PHE A 23 1.47 -13.90 -20.74
C PHE A 23 2.16 -13.34 -21.99
N PHE A 24 2.91 -12.24 -21.84
CA PHE A 24 3.62 -11.64 -22.97
C PHE A 24 4.80 -12.51 -23.43
N ALA A 25 5.52 -13.18 -22.52
CA ALA A 25 6.55 -14.13 -22.91
C ALA A 25 5.99 -15.23 -23.82
N ARG A 26 4.82 -15.80 -23.47
CA ARG A 26 4.15 -16.84 -24.26
C ARG A 26 3.66 -16.31 -25.62
N ILE A 27 3.12 -15.09 -25.69
CA ILE A 27 2.72 -14.44 -26.95
C ILE A 27 3.92 -14.34 -27.93
N PHE A 28 5.07 -13.93 -27.42
CA PHE A 28 6.28 -13.77 -28.23
C PHE A 28 7.10 -15.05 -28.36
N LYS A 29 6.57 -16.20 -27.98
CA LYS A 29 7.20 -17.52 -28.06
C LYS A 29 8.56 -17.57 -27.34
N VAL A 30 8.61 -16.88 -26.19
CA VAL A 30 9.71 -17.03 -25.24
C VAL A 30 9.36 -18.16 -24.29
N ARG A 31 10.33 -19.02 -24.02
CA ARG A 31 10.17 -20.13 -23.07
C ARG A 31 10.10 -19.57 -21.65
N VAL A 32 9.11 -20.04 -20.89
CA VAL A 32 9.05 -19.80 -19.45
C VAL A 32 9.32 -21.13 -18.75
N GLU A 33 10.42 -21.17 -18.03
CA GLU A 33 10.89 -22.40 -17.38
C GLU A 33 10.13 -22.70 -16.10
N LYS A 34 9.92 -21.67 -15.26
CA LYS A 34 9.23 -21.80 -13.97
C LYS A 34 8.29 -20.64 -13.75
N PHE A 35 7.16 -20.94 -13.10
CA PHE A 35 6.19 -19.96 -12.61
C PHE A 35 5.83 -20.32 -11.18
N TYR A 36 6.26 -19.52 -10.23
CA TYR A 36 6.09 -19.82 -8.83
C TYR A 36 5.38 -18.68 -8.08
N MET A 37 4.32 -19.04 -7.36
CA MET A 37 3.81 -18.22 -6.29
C MET A 37 4.65 -18.54 -5.05
N PHE A 38 5.28 -17.53 -4.47
CA PHE A 38 6.25 -17.59 -3.39
C PHE A 38 7.62 -18.17 -3.78
N PHE A 39 8.66 -17.67 -3.10
CA PHE A 39 10.00 -18.20 -3.25
C PHE A 39 10.10 -19.59 -2.62
N ASN A 40 10.89 -20.44 -3.23
CA ASN A 40 11.03 -21.86 -2.88
C ASN A 40 12.50 -22.29 -2.63
N PRO A 41 13.27 -21.60 -1.76
CA PRO A 41 14.64 -22.01 -1.49
C PRO A 41 14.67 -23.46 -0.99
N LYS A 42 15.50 -24.28 -1.66
CA LYS A 42 15.72 -25.73 -1.43
C LYS A 42 14.58 -26.65 -1.81
N PHE A 43 13.32 -26.33 -1.50
CA PHE A 43 12.17 -27.18 -1.80
C PHE A 43 10.91 -26.37 -2.10
N SER A 44 9.92 -27.01 -2.69
CA SER A 44 8.60 -26.44 -2.97
C SER A 44 7.52 -27.16 -2.19
N ILE A 45 6.51 -26.43 -1.69
CA ILE A 45 5.33 -27.05 -1.05
C ILE A 45 4.59 -27.89 -2.09
N ILE A 46 4.33 -27.30 -3.26
CA ILE A 46 3.72 -28.00 -4.40
C ILE A 46 4.48 -27.58 -5.64
N ARG A 47 4.71 -28.53 -6.53
CA ARG A 47 5.16 -28.26 -7.88
C ARG A 47 4.53 -29.23 -8.86
N ALA A 48 4.24 -28.73 -10.06
CA ALA A 48 3.57 -29.47 -11.09
C ALA A 48 4.17 -29.18 -12.47
N LYS A 49 4.35 -30.18 -13.26
CA LYS A 49 4.82 -30.07 -14.66
C LYS A 49 4.04 -31.05 -15.53
N LYS A 50 3.73 -30.63 -16.76
CA LYS A 50 3.05 -31.49 -17.73
C LYS A 50 4.09 -32.34 -18.45
N ILE A 51 3.98 -33.66 -18.34
CA ILE A 51 4.88 -34.66 -18.94
C ILE A 51 4.05 -35.67 -19.71
N ASN A 52 4.40 -35.94 -20.97
CA ASN A 52 3.65 -36.86 -21.84
C ASN A 52 2.13 -36.62 -21.83
N GLY A 53 1.72 -35.34 -21.82
CA GLY A 53 0.33 -34.91 -21.79
C GLY A 53 -0.37 -35.02 -20.44
N LYS A 54 0.25 -35.59 -19.41
CA LYS A 54 -0.30 -35.75 -18.04
C LYS A 54 0.40 -34.80 -17.07
N TRP A 55 -0.36 -34.29 -16.08
CA TRP A 55 0.21 -33.50 -15.01
C TRP A 55 0.85 -34.42 -13.96
N GLN A 56 2.14 -34.20 -13.71
CA GLN A 56 2.84 -34.75 -12.54
C GLN A 56 2.87 -33.67 -11.44
N VAL A 57 2.37 -34.04 -10.27
CA VAL A 57 2.37 -33.15 -9.09
C VAL A 57 3.24 -33.78 -8.02
N ARG A 58 4.13 -32.97 -7.41
CA ARG A 58 5.01 -33.39 -6.33
C ARG A 58 4.81 -32.46 -5.14
N PHE A 59 4.71 -33.02 -3.95
CA PHE A 59 4.54 -32.28 -2.71
C PHE A 59 5.82 -32.35 -1.89
N PHE A 60 6.16 -31.21 -1.24
CA PHE A 60 7.35 -31.08 -0.38
C PHE A 60 8.63 -31.63 -1.01
N ALA A 61 8.75 -31.50 -2.31
CA ALA A 61 9.84 -32.06 -3.06
C ALA A 61 11.01 -31.06 -3.20
N PRO A 62 12.27 -31.53 -3.17
CA PRO A 62 13.43 -30.69 -3.43
C PRO A 62 13.39 -30.11 -4.84
N ASN A 63 14.02 -28.95 -5.05
CA ASN A 63 14.08 -28.35 -6.39
C ASN A 63 14.74 -29.29 -7.39
N VAL A 64 14.29 -29.26 -8.65
CA VAL A 64 14.95 -30.03 -9.72
C VAL A 64 16.33 -29.46 -9.97
N GLU A 65 17.31 -30.32 -10.05
CA GLU A 65 18.64 -29.94 -10.47
C GLU A 65 18.59 -29.33 -11.88
N PRO A 66 19.39 -28.30 -12.14
CA PRO A 66 19.46 -27.70 -13.47
C PRO A 66 19.96 -28.71 -14.49
N SER A 67 19.58 -28.56 -15.77
CA SER A 67 20.04 -29.38 -16.89
C SER A 67 21.48 -29.00 -17.29
N VAL A 68 22.39 -28.96 -16.31
CA VAL A 68 23.78 -28.61 -16.49
C VAL A 68 24.67 -29.68 -15.82
N THR A 69 25.84 -29.88 -16.36
CA THR A 69 26.86 -30.79 -15.83
C THR A 69 28.19 -30.06 -15.72
N PRO A 70 29.03 -30.36 -14.71
CA PRO A 70 30.34 -29.74 -14.61
C PRO A 70 31.21 -30.12 -15.80
N VAL A 71 31.99 -29.16 -16.29
CA VAL A 71 33.06 -29.43 -17.27
C VAL A 71 34.21 -30.09 -16.55
N LEU A 72 34.62 -31.27 -17.04
CA LEU A 72 35.78 -31.98 -16.49
C LEU A 72 37.07 -31.55 -17.21
N ASP A 73 38.17 -31.50 -16.48
CA ASP A 73 39.51 -31.32 -17.05
C ASP A 73 40.05 -32.65 -17.62
N ALA A 74 41.25 -32.61 -18.20
CA ALA A 74 41.91 -33.79 -18.79
C ALA A 74 42.19 -34.90 -17.77
N THR A 75 42.10 -34.63 -16.48
CA THR A 75 42.35 -35.57 -15.38
C THR A 75 41.03 -36.08 -14.75
N GLY A 76 39.87 -35.64 -15.26
CA GLY A 76 38.58 -36.05 -14.77
C GLY A 76 38.08 -35.27 -13.55
N ASN A 77 38.75 -34.19 -13.16
CA ASN A 77 38.33 -33.32 -12.10
C ASN A 77 37.47 -32.16 -12.64
N GLU A 78 36.62 -31.57 -11.81
CA GLU A 78 35.80 -30.39 -12.17
C GLU A 78 36.72 -29.21 -12.51
N LYS A 79 36.56 -28.69 -13.74
CA LYS A 79 37.28 -27.51 -14.18
C LYS A 79 36.76 -26.28 -13.45
N LYS A 80 37.67 -25.51 -12.87
CA LYS A 80 37.37 -24.26 -12.16
C LYS A 80 37.80 -23.05 -12.98
N ASP A 81 37.05 -21.96 -12.82
CA ASP A 81 37.41 -20.66 -13.38
C ASP A 81 38.57 -20.01 -12.59
N GLU A 82 38.98 -18.81 -13.01
CA GLU A 82 40.02 -18.02 -12.33
C GLU A 82 39.68 -17.63 -10.89
N LYS A 83 38.38 -17.71 -10.51
CA LYS A 83 37.89 -17.43 -9.17
C LYS A 83 37.67 -18.69 -8.32
N GLY A 84 37.99 -19.86 -8.85
CA GLY A 84 37.86 -21.16 -8.17
C GLY A 84 36.45 -21.74 -8.20
N GLN A 85 35.54 -21.21 -9.02
CA GLN A 85 34.20 -21.73 -9.20
C GLN A 85 34.15 -22.81 -10.28
N THR A 86 33.34 -23.87 -10.08
CA THR A 86 33.15 -24.94 -11.05
C THR A 86 32.46 -24.40 -12.30
N ILE A 87 33.06 -24.71 -13.49
CA ILE A 87 32.46 -24.34 -14.78
C ILE A 87 31.42 -25.40 -15.16
N TYR A 88 30.19 -24.96 -15.46
CA TYR A 88 29.12 -25.83 -15.90
C TYR A 88 28.84 -25.67 -17.39
N ARG A 89 28.42 -26.74 -18.07
CA ARG A 89 27.87 -26.74 -19.42
C ARG A 89 26.47 -27.35 -19.44
N PRO A 90 25.63 -27.04 -20.44
CA PRO A 90 24.39 -27.76 -20.66
C PRO A 90 24.66 -29.27 -20.84
N MET A 91 23.76 -30.11 -20.33
CA MET A 91 23.79 -31.54 -20.60
C MET A 91 23.61 -31.79 -22.09
N THR A 92 24.34 -32.76 -22.61
CA THR A 92 24.17 -33.23 -24.00
C THR A 92 22.92 -34.11 -24.11
N ASP A 93 22.42 -34.32 -25.33
CA ASP A 93 21.27 -35.19 -25.57
C ASP A 93 21.54 -36.63 -25.08
N ASP A 94 22.80 -37.12 -25.20
CA ASP A 94 23.20 -38.42 -24.69
C ASP A 94 23.15 -38.49 -23.15
N GLU A 95 23.55 -37.43 -22.47
CA GLU A 95 23.48 -37.33 -21.00
C GLU A 95 22.05 -37.24 -20.52
N LEU A 96 21.19 -36.50 -21.24
CA LEU A 96 19.74 -36.45 -20.97
C LEU A 96 19.14 -37.84 -21.22
N ALA A 97 19.48 -38.56 -22.28
CA ALA A 97 18.96 -39.88 -22.63
C ALA A 97 19.16 -40.95 -21.56
N VAL A 98 20.17 -40.77 -20.70
CA VAL A 98 20.44 -41.69 -19.56
C VAL A 98 19.46 -41.45 -18.39
N LEU A 99 18.83 -40.29 -18.32
CA LEU A 99 17.87 -39.97 -17.26
C LEU A 99 16.56 -40.77 -17.47
N PRO A 100 15.81 -41.05 -16.40
CA PRO A 100 14.46 -41.66 -16.52
C PRO A 100 13.57 -40.88 -17.49
N GLU A 101 12.73 -41.56 -18.27
CA GLU A 101 11.84 -40.93 -19.24
C GLU A 101 10.87 -39.91 -18.62
N ASP A 102 10.58 -40.03 -17.32
CA ASP A 102 9.74 -39.13 -16.55
C ASP A 102 10.52 -38.02 -15.85
N ASP A 103 11.83 -37.90 -16.13
CA ASP A 103 12.63 -36.80 -15.59
C ASP A 103 12.20 -35.47 -16.21
N TRP A 104 11.98 -34.46 -15.36
CA TRP A 104 11.49 -33.16 -15.78
C TRP A 104 12.46 -32.40 -16.69
N ARG A 105 13.72 -32.76 -16.71
CA ARG A 105 14.76 -32.17 -17.57
C ARG A 105 14.58 -32.50 -19.05
N HIS A 106 13.88 -33.61 -19.38
CA HIS A 106 13.51 -33.94 -20.77
C HIS A 106 12.48 -33.00 -21.38
N TYR A 107 11.79 -32.19 -20.56
CA TYR A 107 10.65 -31.37 -20.99
C TYR A 107 10.89 -29.88 -20.74
N PRO A 108 11.97 -29.28 -21.32
CA PRO A 108 12.36 -27.90 -21.04
C PRO A 108 11.32 -26.86 -21.52
N ASP A 109 10.50 -27.21 -22.53
CA ASP A 109 9.46 -26.33 -23.08
C ASP A 109 8.19 -26.25 -22.23
N ASN A 110 8.01 -27.17 -21.29
CA ASN A 110 6.89 -27.23 -20.40
C ASN A 110 7.21 -26.47 -19.12
N THR A 111 6.44 -25.40 -18.85
CA THR A 111 6.58 -24.59 -17.64
C THR A 111 6.36 -25.43 -16.39
N GLU A 112 7.25 -25.34 -15.43
CA GLU A 112 7.08 -25.86 -14.08
C GLU A 112 6.28 -24.83 -13.24
N TRP A 113 5.14 -25.27 -12.73
CA TRP A 113 4.27 -24.47 -11.87
C TRP A 113 4.47 -24.86 -10.42
N GLY A 114 4.54 -23.89 -9.51
CA GLY A 114 4.77 -24.23 -8.12
C GLY A 114 4.30 -23.23 -7.10
N LEU A 115 4.21 -23.73 -5.87
CA LEU A 115 3.99 -22.96 -4.65
C LEU A 115 5.21 -23.10 -3.75
N GLY A 116 5.92 -22.01 -3.52
CA GLY A 116 7.00 -21.92 -2.56
C GLY A 116 6.49 -21.83 -1.11
N TRP A 117 7.39 -21.65 -0.17
CA TRP A 117 7.07 -21.55 1.26
C TRP A 117 7.41 -20.20 1.88
N VAL A 118 8.10 -19.31 1.15
CA VAL A 118 8.43 -17.95 1.61
C VAL A 118 7.44 -16.96 1.01
N PRO A 119 6.46 -16.43 1.78
CA PRO A 119 5.32 -15.67 1.23
C PRO A 119 5.61 -14.19 0.93
N PHE A 120 6.84 -13.86 0.54
CA PHE A 120 7.27 -12.48 0.25
C PHE A 120 7.67 -12.28 -1.21
N GLY A 121 6.88 -12.79 -2.14
CA GLY A 121 7.15 -12.64 -3.56
C GLY A 121 6.83 -13.92 -4.34
N GLY A 122 7.07 -13.89 -5.63
CA GLY A 122 7.00 -15.00 -6.56
C GLY A 122 7.99 -14.75 -7.67
N TYR A 123 8.05 -15.61 -8.67
CA TYR A 123 8.89 -15.38 -9.83
C TYR A 123 8.42 -16.13 -11.07
N CYS A 124 8.71 -15.54 -12.21
CA CYS A 124 8.51 -16.10 -13.53
C CYS A 124 9.87 -16.23 -14.21
N ALA A 125 10.49 -17.43 -14.16
CA ALA A 125 11.78 -17.66 -14.77
C ALA A 125 11.67 -17.71 -16.30
N ILE A 126 12.09 -16.64 -16.96
CA ILE A 126 12.06 -16.48 -18.41
C ILE A 126 13.42 -16.91 -18.99
N ALA A 127 13.41 -17.79 -19.99
CA ALA A 127 14.65 -18.26 -20.60
C ALA A 127 15.44 -17.12 -21.24
N GLY A 128 16.75 -17.08 -20.96
CA GLY A 128 17.67 -16.07 -21.51
C GLY A 128 17.52 -14.67 -20.89
N MET A 129 16.85 -14.55 -19.75
CA MET A 129 16.81 -13.33 -18.93
C MET A 129 17.82 -13.48 -17.79
N VAL A 130 18.55 -12.41 -17.53
CA VAL A 130 19.39 -12.28 -16.32
C VAL A 130 18.48 -11.66 -15.26
N ASP A 131 18.15 -12.43 -14.25
CA ASP A 131 17.27 -12.03 -13.16
C ASP A 131 17.88 -12.43 -11.80
N GLU A 132 17.10 -12.36 -10.75
CA GLU A 132 17.52 -12.74 -9.40
C GLU A 132 17.87 -14.23 -9.27
N THR A 133 17.48 -15.06 -10.24
CA THR A 133 17.65 -16.52 -10.23
C THR A 133 18.80 -17.00 -11.11
N LYS A 134 19.25 -16.18 -12.07
CA LYS A 134 20.29 -16.52 -13.05
C LYS A 134 21.26 -15.36 -13.29
N SER A 135 22.53 -15.64 -13.19
CA SER A 135 23.59 -14.70 -13.56
C SER A 135 23.91 -14.75 -15.06
N ALA A 136 24.60 -13.74 -15.56
CA ALA A 136 25.03 -13.70 -16.97
C ALA A 136 25.96 -14.89 -17.34
N THR A 137 26.68 -15.44 -16.37
CA THR A 137 27.58 -16.58 -16.54
C THR A 137 26.84 -17.92 -16.70
N ASP A 138 25.59 -17.98 -16.28
CA ASP A 138 24.74 -19.19 -16.36
C ASP A 138 24.06 -19.35 -17.72
N LEU A 139 24.20 -18.33 -18.59
CA LEU A 139 23.56 -18.32 -19.91
C LEU A 139 24.48 -18.87 -20.98
N PRO A 140 23.97 -19.67 -21.96
CA PRO A 140 24.73 -20.12 -23.14
C PRO A 140 25.35 -18.94 -23.90
N THR A 141 26.52 -19.11 -24.49
CA THR A 141 27.21 -18.02 -25.19
C THR A 141 26.40 -17.48 -26.37
N GLU A 142 25.68 -18.36 -27.10
CA GLU A 142 24.86 -17.97 -28.23
C GLU A 142 23.37 -17.92 -27.84
N PRO A 143 22.65 -16.81 -28.11
CA PRO A 143 21.24 -16.70 -27.84
C PRO A 143 20.39 -17.68 -28.64
N GLN A 144 19.56 -18.45 -27.98
CA GLN A 144 18.65 -19.38 -28.63
C GLN A 144 17.33 -18.67 -29.08
N PRO A 145 16.65 -19.14 -30.16
CA PRO A 145 15.46 -18.49 -30.69
C PRO A 145 14.29 -18.33 -29.69
N TRP A 146 14.25 -19.18 -28.66
CA TRP A 146 13.23 -19.17 -27.61
C TRP A 146 13.63 -18.36 -26.37
N GLU A 147 14.79 -17.69 -26.40
CA GLU A 147 15.28 -16.89 -25.29
C GLU A 147 14.83 -15.42 -25.40
N PHE A 148 14.64 -14.76 -24.26
CA PHE A 148 14.31 -13.35 -24.14
C PHE A 148 15.30 -12.45 -24.90
N ARG A 149 16.61 -12.71 -24.75
CA ARG A 149 17.68 -11.91 -25.37
C ARG A 149 17.74 -12.03 -26.90
N SER A 150 17.09 -13.06 -27.49
CA SER A 150 17.00 -13.22 -28.97
C SER A 150 15.89 -12.39 -29.60
N LYS A 151 14.96 -11.87 -28.77
CA LYS A 151 13.80 -11.10 -29.25
C LYS A 151 14.20 -9.66 -29.57
N ASN A 152 13.44 -9.02 -30.44
CA ASN A 152 13.64 -7.61 -30.71
C ASN A 152 13.31 -6.76 -29.46
N VAL A 153 13.82 -5.53 -29.44
CA VAL A 153 13.73 -4.66 -28.25
C VAL A 153 12.27 -4.37 -27.85
N TRP A 154 11.36 -4.25 -28.81
CA TRP A 154 9.95 -3.99 -28.51
C TRP A 154 9.24 -5.19 -27.88
N GLN A 155 9.55 -6.40 -28.34
CA GLN A 155 9.01 -7.61 -27.73
C GLN A 155 9.52 -7.79 -26.29
N ARG A 156 10.82 -7.51 -26.07
CA ARG A 156 11.40 -7.51 -24.72
C ARG A 156 10.75 -6.45 -23.81
N LEU A 157 10.53 -5.24 -24.35
CA LEU A 157 9.86 -4.18 -23.63
C LEU A 157 8.42 -4.57 -23.24
N CYS A 158 7.66 -5.16 -24.16
CA CYS A 158 6.30 -5.64 -23.85
C CYS A 158 6.29 -6.73 -22.76
N ILE A 159 7.29 -7.63 -22.75
CA ILE A 159 7.39 -8.68 -21.71
C ILE A 159 7.60 -8.04 -20.34
N ILE A 160 8.52 -7.07 -20.24
CA ILE A 160 8.81 -6.41 -18.96
C ILE A 160 7.66 -5.53 -18.50
N ILE A 161 7.08 -4.69 -19.38
CA ILE A 161 5.92 -3.86 -19.02
C ILE A 161 4.70 -4.72 -18.66
N GLY A 162 4.65 -5.97 -19.14
CA GLY A 162 3.53 -6.88 -18.94
C GLY A 162 3.11 -7.01 -17.48
N GLY A 163 4.05 -7.18 -16.55
CA GLY A 163 3.77 -7.27 -15.12
C GLY A 163 3.12 -6.00 -14.57
N ILE A 164 3.73 -4.85 -14.89
CA ILE A 164 3.23 -3.53 -14.48
C ILE A 164 1.84 -3.25 -15.05
N LEU A 165 1.67 -3.50 -16.34
CA LEU A 165 0.40 -3.26 -17.04
C LEU A 165 -0.74 -4.08 -16.48
N VAL A 166 -0.50 -5.37 -16.22
CA VAL A 166 -1.55 -6.27 -15.71
C VAL A 166 -1.93 -5.90 -14.29
N ASN A 167 -0.99 -5.50 -13.43
CA ASN A 167 -1.31 -4.97 -12.11
C ASN A 167 -2.13 -3.68 -12.18
N PHE A 168 -1.75 -2.75 -13.08
CA PHE A 168 -2.50 -1.52 -13.27
C PHE A 168 -3.94 -1.81 -13.72
N VAL A 169 -4.12 -2.64 -14.74
CA VAL A 169 -5.45 -3.03 -15.25
C VAL A 169 -6.26 -3.77 -14.19
N ALA A 170 -5.63 -4.68 -13.43
CA ALA A 170 -6.27 -5.40 -12.35
C ALA A 170 -6.78 -4.45 -11.25
N ALA A 171 -6.00 -3.43 -10.88
CA ALA A 171 -6.43 -2.43 -9.91
C ALA A 171 -7.70 -1.67 -10.38
N LEU A 172 -7.70 -1.20 -11.63
CA LEU A 172 -8.87 -0.50 -12.20
C LEU A 172 -10.09 -1.40 -12.24
N PHE A 173 -9.90 -2.67 -12.61
CA PHE A 173 -10.97 -3.66 -12.61
C PHE A 173 -11.51 -3.93 -11.21
N ILE A 174 -10.64 -4.13 -10.22
CA ILE A 174 -11.05 -4.38 -8.83
C ILE A 174 -11.79 -3.16 -8.27
N PHE A 175 -11.32 -1.92 -8.51
CA PHE A 175 -12.07 -0.71 -8.12
C PHE A 175 -13.46 -0.65 -8.74
N GLY A 176 -13.59 -1.00 -10.03
CA GLY A 176 -14.88 -1.11 -10.69
C GLY A 176 -15.78 -2.15 -10.03
N MET A 177 -15.23 -3.33 -9.72
CA MET A 177 -15.98 -4.39 -9.04
C MET A 177 -16.40 -4.01 -7.61
N VAL A 178 -15.56 -3.27 -6.87
CA VAL A 178 -15.90 -2.75 -5.54
C VAL A 178 -17.07 -1.76 -5.64
N LEU A 179 -17.02 -0.83 -6.61
CA LEU A 179 -18.11 0.12 -6.83
C LEU A 179 -19.41 -0.58 -7.28
N PHE A 180 -19.30 -1.61 -8.10
CA PHE A 180 -20.46 -2.41 -8.52
C PHE A 180 -21.11 -3.17 -7.35
N ALA A 181 -20.28 -3.80 -6.51
CA ALA A 181 -20.78 -4.67 -5.44
C ALA A 181 -21.31 -3.90 -4.22
N TRP A 182 -20.68 -2.79 -3.86
CA TRP A 182 -20.98 -2.05 -2.63
C TRP A 182 -21.36 -0.58 -2.86
N GLY A 183 -21.23 -0.07 -4.08
CA GLY A 183 -21.46 1.37 -4.31
C GLY A 183 -20.38 2.24 -3.68
N LYS A 184 -20.71 3.53 -3.53
CA LYS A 184 -19.88 4.54 -2.86
C LYS A 184 -20.73 5.38 -1.94
N ASP A 185 -20.40 5.36 -0.66
CA ASP A 185 -20.95 6.32 0.30
C ASP A 185 -20.10 7.59 0.29
N SER A 186 -20.74 8.72 0.25
CA SER A 186 -20.10 10.03 0.34
C SER A 186 -20.93 10.98 1.21
N LEU A 187 -20.24 11.87 1.90
CA LEU A 187 -20.88 12.97 2.60
C LEU A 187 -20.42 14.27 1.95
N PRO A 188 -21.17 14.76 0.94
CA PRO A 188 -20.83 16.00 0.26
C PRO A 188 -20.90 17.19 1.20
N LEU A 189 -20.03 18.18 1.02
CA LEU A 189 -19.97 19.39 1.87
C LEU A 189 -21.27 20.20 1.85
N ASN A 190 -22.06 20.14 0.77
CA ASN A 190 -23.34 20.80 0.67
C ASN A 190 -24.42 20.21 1.63
N GLN A 191 -24.21 18.99 2.14
CA GLN A 191 -25.06 18.38 3.19
C GLN A 191 -24.64 18.82 4.60
N VAL A 192 -23.49 19.50 4.74
CA VAL A 192 -22.93 19.92 6.02
C VAL A 192 -23.43 21.33 6.38
N HIS A 193 -24.59 21.39 7.03
CA HIS A 193 -25.23 22.67 7.33
C HIS A 193 -24.53 23.46 8.44
N THR A 194 -23.83 22.79 9.35
CA THR A 194 -23.24 23.37 10.56
C THR A 194 -21.86 23.98 10.35
N GLY A 195 -21.28 23.83 9.15
CA GLY A 195 -19.91 24.24 8.85
C GLY A 195 -18.84 23.23 9.31
N LEU A 196 -17.59 23.65 9.30
CA LEU A 196 -16.46 22.78 9.60
C LEU A 196 -15.75 23.17 10.90
N TYR A 197 -15.12 22.20 11.54
CA TYR A 197 -14.18 22.38 12.64
C TYR A 197 -12.76 22.48 12.07
N TYR A 198 -12.00 23.45 12.53
CA TYR A 198 -10.64 23.69 12.15
C TYR A 198 -9.72 23.58 13.37
N SER A 199 -8.60 22.88 13.24
CA SER A 199 -7.59 22.82 14.27
C SER A 199 -6.82 24.13 14.40
N ASP A 200 -6.07 24.29 15.50
CA ASP A 200 -5.36 25.52 15.80
C ASP A 200 -4.40 25.98 14.69
N ILE A 201 -3.80 25.03 13.96
CA ILE A 201 -2.93 25.35 12.82
C ILE A 201 -3.69 26.06 11.70
N LEU A 202 -4.93 25.64 11.42
CA LEU A 202 -5.77 26.26 10.39
C LEU A 202 -6.39 27.57 10.91
N VAL A 203 -6.74 27.63 12.20
CA VAL A 203 -7.19 28.89 12.83
C VAL A 203 -6.08 29.93 12.75
N GLY A 204 -4.81 29.52 12.93
CA GLY A 204 -3.65 30.37 12.72
C GLY A 204 -3.46 30.89 11.28
N GLU A 205 -4.04 30.21 10.28
CA GLU A 205 -4.09 30.64 8.88
C GLU A 205 -5.30 31.54 8.55
N GLY A 206 -6.14 31.83 9.55
CA GLY A 206 -7.30 32.74 9.41
C GLY A 206 -8.65 32.09 9.28
N PHE A 207 -8.75 30.75 9.35
CA PHE A 207 -10.05 30.08 9.45
C PHE A 207 -10.71 30.36 10.80
N GLU A 208 -12.02 30.45 10.80
CA GLU A 208 -12.84 30.45 12.02
C GLU A 208 -13.71 29.19 12.07
N GLN A 209 -14.09 28.82 13.30
CA GLN A 209 -14.97 27.66 13.49
C GLN A 209 -16.30 27.89 12.78
N LYS A 210 -16.79 26.88 12.09
CA LYS A 210 -18.00 26.87 11.24
C LYS A 210 -17.88 27.54 9.88
N ASP A 211 -16.71 28.06 9.49
CA ASP A 211 -16.51 28.49 8.11
C ASP A 211 -16.86 27.34 7.15
N LYS A 212 -17.50 27.69 6.02
CA LYS A 212 -17.78 26.74 4.93
C LYS A 212 -16.86 27.06 3.76
N VAL A 213 -16.08 26.10 3.29
CA VAL A 213 -15.21 26.28 2.14
C VAL A 213 -16.03 26.32 0.87
N LEU A 214 -16.01 27.45 0.16
CA LEU A 214 -16.70 27.67 -1.11
C LEU A 214 -15.83 27.27 -2.30
N SER A 215 -14.54 27.65 -2.28
CA SER A 215 -13.61 27.25 -3.33
C SER A 215 -12.18 27.28 -2.84
N ILE A 216 -11.32 26.48 -3.49
CA ILE A 216 -9.87 26.44 -3.32
C ILE A 216 -9.26 26.67 -4.70
N ASN A 217 -8.50 27.74 -4.88
CA ASN A 217 -7.99 28.20 -6.19
C ASN A 217 -9.09 28.23 -7.28
N GLY A 218 -10.33 28.61 -6.92
CA GLY A 218 -11.48 28.70 -7.81
C GLY A 218 -12.19 27.36 -8.09
N VAL A 219 -11.78 26.25 -7.47
CA VAL A 219 -12.43 24.95 -7.60
C VAL A 219 -13.23 24.64 -6.32
N GLU A 220 -14.51 24.28 -6.46
CA GLU A 220 -15.38 23.92 -5.35
C GLU A 220 -15.07 22.50 -4.86
N PRO A 221 -14.61 22.31 -3.60
CA PRO A 221 -14.36 20.99 -3.05
C PRO A 221 -15.69 20.31 -2.69
N GLN A 222 -15.78 19.01 -2.94
CA GLN A 222 -16.99 18.23 -2.65
C GLN A 222 -16.90 17.50 -1.31
N THR A 223 -15.68 17.21 -0.82
CA THR A 223 -15.46 16.41 0.39
C THR A 223 -14.36 17.03 1.27
N LEU A 224 -14.35 16.65 2.57
CA LEU A 224 -13.25 17.03 3.48
C LEU A 224 -11.88 16.53 2.98
N GLY A 225 -11.85 15.36 2.36
CA GLY A 225 -10.62 14.80 1.80
C GLY A 225 -10.03 15.69 0.71
N GLU A 226 -10.87 16.24 -0.17
CA GLU A 226 -10.44 17.16 -1.22
C GLU A 226 -9.89 18.47 -0.65
N ILE A 227 -10.47 19.01 0.42
CA ILE A 227 -9.93 20.20 1.10
C ILE A 227 -8.54 19.88 1.66
N THR A 228 -8.40 18.79 2.40
CA THR A 228 -7.12 18.39 2.99
C THR A 228 -6.06 18.15 1.91
N GLN A 229 -6.43 17.46 0.84
CA GLN A 229 -5.54 17.20 -0.30
C GLN A 229 -5.06 18.52 -0.94
N ALA A 230 -6.00 19.40 -1.27
CA ALA A 230 -5.69 20.66 -1.93
C ALA A 230 -4.74 21.53 -1.10
N ILE A 231 -5.00 21.67 0.20
CA ILE A 231 -4.22 22.54 1.07
C ILE A 231 -2.88 21.91 1.45
N ILE A 232 -2.87 20.63 1.85
CA ILE A 232 -1.67 20.01 2.45
C ILE A 232 -0.79 19.36 1.39
N LEU A 233 -1.36 18.61 0.43
CA LEU A 233 -0.56 17.87 -0.54
C LEU A 233 -0.24 18.69 -1.80
N GLU A 234 -1.19 19.53 -2.24
CA GLU A 234 -1.03 20.33 -3.45
C GLU A 234 -0.50 21.73 -3.16
N GLY A 235 -0.55 22.17 -1.90
CA GLY A 235 -0.09 23.49 -1.48
C GLY A 235 -0.92 24.62 -2.09
N GLN A 236 -2.21 24.38 -2.35
CA GLN A 236 -3.12 25.41 -2.85
C GLN A 236 -3.38 26.43 -1.76
N ARG A 237 -3.38 27.72 -2.11
CA ARG A 237 -3.29 28.80 -1.14
C ARG A 237 -4.48 29.72 -1.08
N ASP A 238 -5.17 29.93 -2.20
CA ASP A 238 -6.29 30.87 -2.25
C ASP A 238 -7.60 30.15 -1.94
N ILE A 239 -8.15 30.45 -0.77
CA ILE A 239 -9.35 29.80 -0.26
C ILE A 239 -10.43 30.82 -0.03
N LEU A 240 -11.60 30.56 -0.56
CA LEU A 240 -12.80 31.36 -0.34
C LEU A 240 -13.69 30.62 0.63
N VAL A 241 -14.05 31.25 1.73
CA VAL A 241 -14.94 30.68 2.75
C VAL A 241 -16.17 31.56 2.94
N LEU A 242 -17.27 30.93 3.32
CA LEU A 242 -18.48 31.59 3.81
C LEU A 242 -18.43 31.59 5.35
N ARG A 243 -18.35 32.79 5.92
CA ARG A 243 -18.32 33.06 7.36
C ARG A 243 -19.60 33.79 7.77
N GLY A 244 -20.54 33.04 8.33
CA GLY A 244 -21.90 33.57 8.51
C GLY A 244 -22.56 33.84 7.15
N GLU A 245 -22.76 35.10 6.83
CA GLU A 245 -23.30 35.57 5.54
C GLU A 245 -22.20 36.21 4.65
N ASP A 246 -21.02 36.44 5.20
CA ASP A 246 -19.93 37.11 4.50
C ASP A 246 -19.01 36.13 3.79
N THR A 247 -18.52 36.52 2.62
CA THR A 247 -17.52 35.78 1.87
C THR A 247 -16.14 36.35 2.19
N VAL A 248 -15.26 35.51 2.73
CA VAL A 248 -13.91 35.86 3.15
C VAL A 248 -12.87 35.13 2.30
N SER A 249 -11.89 35.85 1.80
CA SER A 249 -10.74 35.28 1.10
C SER A 249 -9.57 35.07 2.07
N LEU A 250 -9.05 33.85 2.12
CA LEU A 250 -7.91 33.44 2.93
C LEU A 250 -6.76 33.04 2.02
N THR A 251 -5.53 33.41 2.40
CA THR A 251 -4.33 32.97 1.69
C THR A 251 -3.44 32.18 2.62
N MET A 252 -3.26 30.90 2.34
CA MET A 252 -2.47 29.96 3.16
C MET A 252 -0.98 30.23 3.03
N SER A 253 -0.23 29.97 4.10
CA SER A 253 1.24 30.04 4.09
C SER A 253 1.85 28.90 3.26
N GLU A 254 3.02 29.17 2.65
CA GLU A 254 3.70 28.18 1.77
C GLU A 254 4.19 26.94 2.52
N ASP A 255 4.45 27.08 3.80
CA ASP A 255 5.01 26.05 4.67
C ASP A 255 3.95 25.26 5.46
N LEU A 256 2.64 25.56 5.26
CA LEU A 256 1.55 24.93 6.00
C LEU A 256 1.60 23.41 5.97
N GLY A 257 1.83 22.81 4.79
CA GLY A 257 1.95 21.35 4.65
C GLY A 257 3.11 20.77 5.46
N LYS A 258 4.26 21.44 5.50
CA LYS A 258 5.42 21.02 6.30
C LYS A 258 5.13 21.15 7.80
N ARG A 259 4.56 22.27 8.24
CA ARG A 259 4.16 22.48 9.65
C ARG A 259 3.14 21.46 10.11
N PHE A 260 2.18 21.14 9.26
CA PHE A 260 1.19 20.08 9.56
C PHE A 260 1.86 18.71 9.72
N LEU A 261 2.74 18.30 8.80
CA LEU A 261 3.46 17.02 8.90
C LEU A 261 4.34 16.95 10.15
N ALA A 262 5.02 18.03 10.51
CA ALA A 262 5.79 18.10 11.75
C ALA A 262 4.90 17.92 12.98
N LEU A 263 3.79 18.66 13.06
CA LEU A 263 2.80 18.55 14.13
C LEU A 263 2.20 17.14 14.25
N GLN A 264 1.87 16.53 13.13
CA GLN A 264 1.35 15.17 13.09
C GLN A 264 2.39 14.16 13.61
N ASN A 265 3.63 14.27 13.18
CA ASN A 265 4.72 13.40 13.66
C ASN A 265 4.95 13.54 15.17
N ASP A 266 4.94 14.75 15.70
CA ASP A 266 5.09 15.02 17.14
C ASP A 266 3.89 14.45 17.93
N PHE A 267 2.68 14.68 17.44
CA PHE A 267 1.46 14.10 18.03
C PHE A 267 1.50 12.58 18.04
N ASP A 268 1.84 11.97 16.92
CA ASP A 268 1.95 10.51 16.79
C ASP A 268 3.06 9.92 17.70
N ALA A 269 4.14 10.68 17.95
CA ALA A 269 5.19 10.28 18.89
C ALA A 269 4.66 10.22 20.33
N VAL A 270 3.91 11.24 20.75
CA VAL A 270 3.27 11.28 22.08
C VAL A 270 2.25 10.16 22.24
N GLU A 271 1.42 9.95 21.23
CA GLU A 271 0.39 8.88 21.27
C GLU A 271 1.02 7.47 21.28
N ARG A 272 2.15 7.27 20.59
CA ARG A 272 2.94 6.03 20.67
C ARG A 272 3.47 5.79 22.07
N GLU A 273 4.04 6.82 22.72
CA GLU A 273 4.58 6.68 24.07
C GLU A 273 3.49 6.29 25.07
N LYS A 274 2.29 6.90 24.98
CA LYS A 274 1.14 6.50 25.81
C LYS A 274 0.72 5.05 25.57
N ALA A 275 0.71 4.61 24.32
CA ALA A 275 0.34 3.24 23.96
C ALA A 275 1.36 2.19 24.42
N ARG A 276 2.60 2.57 24.70
CA ARG A 276 3.60 1.67 25.32
C ARG A 276 3.38 1.51 26.81
N GLN A 277 3.02 2.60 27.45
CA GLN A 277 2.76 2.59 28.91
C GLN A 277 1.48 1.83 29.24
N ASP A 278 0.51 1.84 28.33
CA ASP A 278 -0.75 1.11 28.48
C ASP A 278 -1.07 0.27 27.24
N LYS A 279 -1.05 -1.06 27.39
CA LYS A 279 -1.37 -2.03 26.32
C LYS A 279 -2.77 -1.84 25.72
N TYR A 280 -3.70 -1.31 26.48
CA TYR A 280 -5.08 -1.10 26.06
C TYR A 280 -5.35 0.33 25.58
N TYR A 281 -4.30 1.17 25.51
CA TYR A 281 -4.41 2.53 25.01
C TYR A 281 -4.78 2.54 23.53
N ALA A 282 -5.95 3.12 23.22
CA ALA A 282 -6.34 3.36 21.82
C ALA A 282 -5.74 4.68 21.37
N LYS A 283 -4.77 4.60 20.46
CA LYS A 283 -4.10 5.78 19.85
C LYS A 283 -5.13 6.71 19.22
N ARG A 284 -4.92 7.99 19.41
CA ARG A 284 -5.71 9.05 18.77
C ARG A 284 -5.01 9.51 17.48
N SER A 285 -5.77 10.06 16.57
CA SER A 285 -5.24 10.71 15.37
C SER A 285 -5.38 12.22 15.49
N TYR A 286 -4.39 12.96 14.97
CA TYR A 286 -4.49 14.41 14.90
C TYR A 286 -5.56 14.81 13.88
N THR A 287 -6.53 15.62 14.32
CA THR A 287 -7.62 16.09 13.48
C THR A 287 -7.31 17.47 12.95
N LEU A 288 -6.97 17.58 11.67
CA LEU A 288 -6.70 18.86 10.99
C LEU A 288 -8.00 19.65 10.80
N LEU A 289 -8.99 19.03 10.20
CA LEU A 289 -10.33 19.54 10.02
C LEU A 289 -11.35 18.40 10.13
N SER A 290 -12.59 18.75 10.52
CA SER A 290 -13.69 17.79 10.70
C SER A 290 -15.03 18.49 10.48
N TYR A 291 -16.12 17.74 10.53
CA TYR A 291 -17.46 18.31 10.57
C TYR A 291 -17.71 18.98 11.91
N TYR A 292 -18.29 20.19 11.90
CA TYR A 292 -18.69 20.87 13.11
C TYR A 292 -20.04 20.35 13.57
N MET A 293 -20.03 19.29 14.36
CA MET A 293 -21.25 18.64 14.89
C MET A 293 -21.16 18.49 16.40
N PRO A 294 -22.29 18.50 17.12
CA PRO A 294 -22.30 18.28 18.56
C PRO A 294 -21.86 16.86 18.92
N TYR A 295 -21.32 16.68 20.11
CA TYR A 295 -21.05 15.34 20.63
C TYR A 295 -22.33 14.76 21.23
N ILE A 296 -23.01 13.93 20.48
CA ILE A 296 -24.22 13.22 20.90
C ILE A 296 -23.81 11.81 21.33
N VAL A 297 -24.18 11.40 22.53
CA VAL A 297 -23.90 10.05 23.05
C VAL A 297 -24.78 9.03 22.29
N ASP A 298 -24.14 8.09 21.60
CA ASP A 298 -24.82 6.96 20.95
C ASP A 298 -24.83 5.71 21.86
N THR A 299 -23.70 5.43 22.50
CA THR A 299 -23.56 4.26 23.37
C THR A 299 -22.81 4.62 24.64
N VAL A 300 -23.16 3.98 25.75
CA VAL A 300 -22.41 4.02 27.00
C VAL A 300 -21.76 2.65 27.19
N ILE A 301 -20.43 2.62 27.30
CA ILE A 301 -19.65 1.40 27.43
C ILE A 301 -19.74 0.89 28.87
N PRO A 302 -20.19 -0.34 29.10
CA PRO A 302 -20.24 -0.92 30.46
C PRO A 302 -18.85 -0.92 31.10
N GLY A 303 -18.76 -0.45 32.35
CA GLY A 303 -17.48 -0.31 33.07
C GLY A 303 -16.66 0.93 32.70
N GLY A 304 -17.06 1.71 31.72
CA GLY A 304 -16.48 3.02 31.44
C GLY A 304 -16.93 4.08 32.44
N ALA A 305 -16.21 5.21 32.53
CA ALA A 305 -16.49 6.27 33.51
C ALA A 305 -17.94 6.74 33.47
N ALA A 306 -18.50 6.95 32.29
CA ALA A 306 -19.88 7.38 32.10
C ALA A 306 -20.94 6.37 32.56
N SER A 307 -20.60 5.08 32.68
CA SER A 307 -21.53 4.04 33.15
C SER A 307 -21.85 4.15 34.64
N TYR A 308 -21.04 4.90 35.41
CA TYR A 308 -21.25 5.19 36.82
C TYR A 308 -21.93 6.53 37.05
N ALA A 309 -22.27 7.25 35.99
CA ALA A 309 -22.98 8.53 36.01
C ALA A 309 -24.31 8.42 35.25
N ASP A 310 -25.19 9.39 35.44
CA ASP A 310 -26.47 9.42 34.69
C ASP A 310 -26.29 9.98 33.27
N ILE A 311 -25.32 9.47 32.53
CA ILE A 311 -25.13 9.80 31.09
C ILE A 311 -25.78 8.70 30.26
N ARG A 312 -26.61 9.05 29.29
CA ARG A 312 -27.43 8.13 28.49
C ARG A 312 -27.30 8.41 27.01
N LYS A 313 -27.72 7.45 26.20
CA LYS A 313 -27.89 7.64 24.76
C LYS A 313 -28.81 8.84 24.48
N GLY A 314 -28.39 9.70 23.57
CA GLY A 314 -29.08 10.92 23.17
C GLY A 314 -28.64 12.18 23.93
N ASP A 315 -27.87 12.04 25.02
CA ASP A 315 -27.31 13.20 25.71
C ASP A 315 -26.34 13.95 24.81
N VAL A 316 -26.33 15.27 24.85
CA VAL A 316 -25.41 16.13 24.08
C VAL A 316 -24.45 16.80 25.04
N LEU A 317 -23.16 16.49 24.91
CA LEU A 317 -22.11 17.10 25.71
C LEU A 317 -21.93 18.56 25.32
N THR A 318 -21.85 19.45 26.30
CA THR A 318 -21.77 20.90 26.09
C THR A 318 -20.52 21.55 26.69
N ALA A 319 -20.02 21.02 27.83
CA ALA A 319 -18.80 21.52 28.46
C ALA A 319 -18.09 20.43 29.27
N ILE A 320 -16.79 20.63 29.49
CA ILE A 320 -15.94 19.80 30.37
C ILE A 320 -15.22 20.73 31.32
N ASN A 321 -15.37 20.55 32.65
CA ASN A 321 -14.87 21.44 33.69
C ASN A 321 -15.19 22.91 33.43
N GLY A 322 -16.41 23.20 32.94
CA GLY A 322 -16.84 24.57 32.59
C GLY A 322 -16.30 25.11 31.25
N THR A 323 -15.34 24.40 30.62
CA THR A 323 -14.84 24.78 29.28
C THR A 323 -15.83 24.30 28.22
N PRO A 324 -16.44 25.19 27.41
CA PRO A 324 -17.37 24.80 26.35
C PRO A 324 -16.74 23.89 25.31
N CYS A 325 -17.41 22.81 24.93
CA CYS A 325 -17.03 21.90 23.85
C CYS A 325 -18.21 21.62 22.92
N PRO A 326 -18.65 22.61 22.16
CA PRO A 326 -19.83 22.50 21.30
C PRO A 326 -19.61 21.59 20.09
N CYS A 327 -18.40 21.14 19.85
CA CYS A 327 -18.05 20.31 18.71
C CYS A 327 -17.48 18.96 19.13
N TYR A 328 -17.90 17.89 18.45
CA TYR A 328 -17.40 16.53 18.63
C TYR A 328 -15.86 16.45 18.66
N ALA A 329 -15.21 17.14 17.74
CA ALA A 329 -13.75 17.11 17.62
C ALA A 329 -13.01 17.73 18.82
N GLN A 330 -13.67 18.55 19.64
CA GLN A 330 -13.07 19.20 20.80
C GLN A 330 -13.07 18.33 22.06
N VAL A 331 -13.99 17.37 22.16
CA VAL A 331 -14.19 16.58 23.39
C VAL A 331 -12.96 15.77 23.75
N THR A 332 -12.40 15.03 22.80
CA THR A 332 -11.23 14.17 23.03
C THR A 332 -9.97 14.96 23.41
N PRO A 333 -9.57 16.04 22.71
CA PRO A 333 -8.43 16.87 23.12
C PRO A 333 -8.62 17.52 24.49
N LEU A 334 -9.83 17.96 24.82
CA LEU A 334 -10.11 18.59 26.10
C LEU A 334 -10.04 17.58 27.25
N LEU A 335 -10.63 16.39 27.09
CA LEU A 335 -10.50 15.30 28.09
C LEU A 335 -9.04 14.88 28.31
N ALA A 336 -8.23 14.91 27.26
CA ALA A 336 -6.82 14.52 27.32
C ALA A 336 -5.99 15.37 28.29
N GLN A 337 -6.49 16.53 28.72
CA GLN A 337 -5.83 17.41 29.68
C GLN A 337 -6.04 16.96 31.13
N TYR A 338 -6.92 15.99 31.38
CA TYR A 338 -7.33 15.55 32.74
C TYR A 338 -7.13 14.05 32.96
N PRO A 339 -5.97 13.43 32.66
CA PRO A 339 -5.76 12.01 32.89
C PRO A 339 -5.74 11.73 34.41
N CYS A 340 -6.35 10.64 34.82
CA CYS A 340 -6.47 10.23 36.23
C CYS A 340 -7.08 11.30 37.14
N ASP A 341 -8.05 12.06 36.65
CA ASP A 341 -8.67 13.17 37.39
C ASP A 341 -10.22 13.08 37.38
N SER A 342 -10.84 13.81 38.27
CA SER A 342 -12.29 13.98 38.30
C SER A 342 -12.72 15.15 37.45
N VAL A 343 -13.55 14.91 36.46
CA VAL A 343 -14.10 15.94 35.58
C VAL A 343 -15.57 16.11 35.78
N THR A 344 -16.04 17.35 35.62
CA THR A 344 -17.47 17.68 35.55
C THR A 344 -17.85 17.80 34.08
N ILE A 345 -18.77 16.95 33.63
CA ILE A 345 -19.33 16.96 32.28
C ILE A 345 -20.67 17.66 32.34
N SER A 346 -20.79 18.78 31.63
CA SER A 346 -22.10 19.43 31.39
C SER A 346 -22.71 18.88 30.10
N TYR A 347 -23.94 18.50 30.13
CA TYR A 347 -24.67 17.94 28.99
C TYR A 347 -26.13 18.35 28.99
N THR A 348 -26.76 18.28 27.82
CA THR A 348 -28.19 18.52 27.66
C THR A 348 -28.92 17.22 27.35
N ARG A 349 -30.03 16.97 28.02
CA ARG A 349 -30.99 15.90 27.74
C ARG A 349 -32.33 16.52 27.45
N ASP A 350 -32.82 16.35 26.25
CA ASP A 350 -33.96 17.09 25.69
C ASP A 350 -33.74 18.60 25.82
N THR A 351 -34.35 19.25 26.81
CA THR A 351 -34.23 20.71 27.08
C THR A 351 -33.52 20.99 28.41
N LEU A 352 -33.18 19.98 29.19
CA LEU A 352 -32.61 20.13 30.52
C LEU A 352 -31.08 20.17 30.46
N SER A 353 -30.47 21.17 31.06
CA SER A 353 -29.02 21.23 31.31
C SER A 353 -28.72 20.47 32.58
N LEU A 354 -27.84 19.48 32.48
CA LEU A 354 -27.45 18.56 33.54
C LEU A 354 -25.93 18.53 33.68
N GLU A 355 -25.48 18.12 34.85
CA GLU A 355 -24.04 17.92 35.12
C GLU A 355 -23.82 16.55 35.76
N ALA A 356 -22.73 15.92 35.40
CA ALA A 356 -22.25 14.70 36.01
C ALA A 356 -20.76 14.83 36.35
N ARG A 357 -20.41 14.50 37.60
CA ARG A 357 -19.01 14.42 38.01
C ARG A 357 -18.55 12.97 37.98
N LEU A 358 -17.47 12.71 37.28
CA LEU A 358 -16.94 11.35 37.11
C LEU A 358 -15.42 11.37 37.10
N PHE A 359 -14.84 10.27 37.55
CA PHE A 359 -13.41 10.04 37.51
C PHE A 359 -13.06 9.40 36.15
N ILE A 360 -12.14 10.02 35.41
CA ILE A 360 -11.60 9.47 34.17
C ILE A 360 -10.23 8.86 34.45
N GLY A 361 -10.01 7.65 33.95
CA GLY A 361 -8.74 6.94 34.13
C GLY A 361 -7.60 7.57 33.32
N ASP A 362 -6.48 6.87 33.31
CA ASP A 362 -5.24 7.24 32.62
C ASP A 362 -5.42 7.48 31.11
N GLN A 363 -6.36 6.78 30.48
CA GLN A 363 -6.66 6.96 29.07
C GLN A 363 -7.47 8.24 28.75
N ALA A 364 -7.88 8.98 29.77
CA ALA A 364 -8.70 10.18 29.63
C ALA A 364 -9.96 9.98 28.75
N LYS A 365 -10.68 8.87 28.97
CA LYS A 365 -11.89 8.50 28.21
C LYS A 365 -13.11 8.49 29.11
N LEU A 366 -14.24 8.98 28.58
CA LEU A 366 -15.53 8.93 29.26
C LEU A 366 -16.14 7.53 29.25
N GLY A 367 -15.76 6.66 28.32
CA GLY A 367 -16.44 5.38 28.11
C GLY A 367 -17.80 5.54 27.41
N VAL A 368 -17.89 6.46 26.48
CA VAL A 368 -19.06 6.65 25.61
C VAL A 368 -18.63 6.61 24.15
N GLY A 369 -19.49 6.08 23.29
CA GLY A 369 -19.40 6.24 21.84
C GLY A 369 -20.28 7.40 21.40
N GLY A 370 -19.74 8.30 20.59
CA GLY A 370 -20.52 9.39 20.01
C GLY A 370 -21.14 9.00 18.66
N VAL A 371 -22.24 9.67 18.31
CA VAL A 371 -22.84 9.59 16.98
C VAL A 371 -21.79 9.98 15.94
N LEU A 372 -21.66 9.19 14.91
CA LEU A 372 -20.67 9.43 13.85
C LEU A 372 -21.22 10.38 12.78
N PRO A 373 -20.36 11.06 11.98
CA PRO A 373 -20.82 12.02 10.98
C PRO A 373 -21.86 11.46 10.00
N TRP A 374 -21.68 10.22 9.54
CA TRP A 374 -22.63 9.57 8.62
C TRP A 374 -23.94 9.11 9.27
N GLN A 375 -24.06 9.17 10.60
CA GLN A 375 -25.31 8.99 11.34
C GLN A 375 -26.01 10.33 11.64
N TYR A 376 -25.21 11.40 11.81
CA TYR A 376 -25.68 12.74 12.08
C TYR A 376 -26.17 13.46 10.82
N TYR A 377 -25.41 13.35 9.73
CA TYR A 377 -25.78 13.84 8.41
C TYR A 377 -26.34 12.69 7.58
N THR A 378 -27.00 13.01 6.48
CA THR A 378 -27.51 12.00 5.54
C THR A 378 -26.45 11.74 4.46
N PRO A 379 -25.72 10.64 4.51
CA PRO A 379 -24.78 10.31 3.45
C PRO A 379 -25.51 10.03 2.15
N VAL A 380 -24.88 10.35 1.04
CA VAL A 380 -25.36 10.00 -0.29
C VAL A 380 -24.74 8.65 -0.68
N HIS A 381 -25.58 7.64 -0.79
CA HIS A 381 -25.18 6.35 -1.33
C HIS A 381 -25.36 6.35 -2.85
N THR A 382 -24.29 6.12 -3.60
CA THR A 382 -24.31 5.98 -5.05
C THR A 382 -24.08 4.52 -5.41
N SER A 383 -25.10 3.86 -5.95
CA SER A 383 -24.97 2.51 -6.53
C SER A 383 -24.65 2.60 -8.02
N TYR A 384 -23.88 1.67 -8.52
CA TYR A 384 -23.44 1.64 -9.91
C TYR A 384 -23.92 0.34 -10.58
N THR A 385 -24.45 0.47 -11.78
CA THR A 385 -24.63 -0.69 -12.66
C THR A 385 -23.25 -1.17 -13.16
N LEU A 386 -23.16 -2.39 -13.68
CA LEU A 386 -21.89 -2.94 -14.18
C LEU A 386 -21.22 -2.03 -15.23
N PHE A 387 -22.01 -1.41 -16.11
CA PHE A 387 -21.49 -0.52 -17.16
C PHE A 387 -21.06 0.84 -16.62
N GLU A 388 -21.68 1.34 -15.57
CA GLU A 388 -21.29 2.59 -14.90
C GLU A 388 -20.10 2.38 -13.97
N ALA A 389 -19.98 1.19 -13.36
CA ALA A 389 -18.89 0.85 -12.45
C ALA A 389 -17.53 0.82 -13.15
N ILE A 390 -17.47 0.40 -14.42
CA ILE A 390 -16.21 0.36 -15.18
C ILE A 390 -15.58 1.75 -15.31
N PRO A 391 -16.22 2.76 -15.91
CA PRO A 391 -15.64 4.10 -16.02
C PRO A 391 -15.45 4.76 -14.65
N ALA A 392 -16.34 4.53 -13.68
CA ALA A 392 -16.18 5.04 -12.32
C ALA A 392 -14.96 4.43 -11.62
N GLY A 393 -14.73 3.12 -11.78
CA GLY A 393 -13.55 2.42 -11.25
C GLY A 393 -12.25 2.90 -11.89
N ILE A 394 -12.26 3.14 -13.19
CA ILE A 394 -11.10 3.72 -13.91
C ILE A 394 -10.80 5.12 -13.34
N ARG A 395 -11.81 5.96 -13.17
CA ARG A 395 -11.64 7.30 -12.60
C ARG A 395 -11.13 7.22 -11.16
N LEU A 396 -11.74 6.39 -10.32
CA LEU A 396 -11.31 6.20 -8.94
C LEU A 396 -9.86 5.74 -8.86
N GLY A 397 -9.48 4.73 -9.67
CA GLY A 397 -8.11 4.22 -9.72
C GLY A 397 -7.12 5.26 -10.21
N TRP A 398 -7.48 6.05 -11.21
CA TRP A 398 -6.64 7.15 -11.68
C TRP A 398 -6.45 8.23 -10.61
N ASP A 399 -7.52 8.65 -9.94
CA ASP A 399 -7.45 9.65 -8.86
C ASP A 399 -6.58 9.14 -7.70
N GLN A 400 -6.69 7.84 -7.35
CA GLN A 400 -5.84 7.20 -6.33
C GLN A 400 -4.36 7.17 -6.75
N LEU A 401 -4.08 6.85 -8.02
CA LEU A 401 -2.70 6.86 -8.53
C LEU A 401 -2.11 8.27 -8.48
N VAL A 402 -2.84 9.28 -8.95
CA VAL A 402 -2.39 10.68 -8.92
C VAL A 402 -2.12 11.13 -7.48
N MET A 403 -3.01 10.78 -6.55
CA MET A 403 -2.84 11.08 -5.12
C MET A 403 -1.59 10.40 -4.57
N TYR A 404 -1.37 9.12 -4.88
CA TYR A 404 -0.20 8.37 -4.44
C TYR A 404 1.10 8.98 -4.96
N VAL A 405 1.15 9.35 -6.25
CA VAL A 405 2.33 10.02 -6.85
C VAL A 405 2.62 11.36 -6.16
N LYS A 406 1.57 12.15 -5.83
CA LYS A 406 1.74 13.41 -5.09
C LYS A 406 2.27 13.17 -3.68
N GLN A 407 1.74 12.16 -2.97
CA GLN A 407 2.22 11.76 -1.64
C GLN A 407 3.67 11.25 -1.70
N PHE A 408 4.03 10.46 -2.72
CA PHE A 408 5.39 9.93 -2.89
C PHE A 408 6.43 11.04 -2.97
N ARG A 409 6.08 12.21 -3.54
CA ARG A 409 6.96 13.38 -3.54
C ARG A 409 7.36 13.85 -2.14
N LEU A 410 6.48 13.67 -1.14
CA LEU A 410 6.78 14.07 0.24
C LEU A 410 7.85 13.20 0.90
N VAL A 411 8.05 11.96 0.43
CA VAL A 411 9.09 11.06 0.96
C VAL A 411 10.49 11.67 0.87
N PHE A 412 10.71 12.57 -0.09
CA PHE A 412 11.99 13.29 -0.26
C PHE A 412 12.13 14.50 0.67
N THR A 413 11.17 14.77 1.54
CA THR A 413 11.28 15.76 2.61
C THR A 413 11.70 15.10 3.92
N LYS A 414 12.29 15.85 4.83
CA LYS A 414 12.72 15.33 6.14
C LYS A 414 11.54 14.76 6.95
N GLU A 415 10.44 15.50 6.96
CA GLU A 415 9.22 15.17 7.70
C GLU A 415 8.51 13.97 7.07
N GLY A 416 8.44 13.92 5.73
CA GLY A 416 7.85 12.81 4.99
C GLY A 416 8.68 11.53 5.09
N ALA A 417 10.02 11.61 5.09
CA ALA A 417 10.88 10.45 5.29
C ALA A 417 10.65 9.76 6.65
N GLN A 418 10.36 10.53 7.70
CA GLN A 418 10.01 9.98 9.02
C GLN A 418 8.66 9.25 9.02
N SER A 419 7.77 9.59 8.08
CA SER A 419 6.46 8.98 7.95
C SER A 419 6.48 7.70 7.10
N VAL A 420 7.59 7.38 6.42
CA VAL A 420 7.73 6.16 5.64
C VAL A 420 7.59 4.95 6.55
N GLY A 421 6.64 4.07 6.21
CA GLY A 421 6.41 2.81 6.89
C GLY A 421 6.84 1.62 6.05
N GLY A 422 7.12 0.50 6.71
CA GLY A 422 7.41 -0.78 6.10
C GLY A 422 6.17 -1.68 6.02
N PHE A 423 6.39 -2.98 6.05
CA PHE A 423 5.32 -3.98 5.98
C PHE A 423 4.32 -3.89 7.14
N GLY A 424 4.79 -3.48 8.33
CA GLY A 424 3.93 -3.25 9.49
C GLY A 424 2.93 -2.13 9.24
N ALA A 425 3.39 -1.00 8.73
CA ALA A 425 2.53 0.14 8.39
C ALA A 425 1.50 -0.23 7.31
N ILE A 426 1.91 -0.97 6.28
CA ILE A 426 1.01 -1.44 5.21
C ILE A 426 -0.03 -2.42 5.76
N SER A 427 0.37 -3.37 6.62
CA SER A 427 -0.57 -4.31 7.23
C SER A 427 -1.63 -3.63 8.08
N ASN A 428 -1.26 -2.53 8.76
CA ASN A 428 -2.16 -1.73 9.59
C ASN A 428 -3.20 -0.92 8.78
N MET A 429 -3.06 -0.84 7.45
CA MET A 429 -4.08 -0.23 6.58
C MET A 429 -5.29 -1.15 6.38
N PHE A 430 -5.14 -2.45 6.66
CA PHE A 430 -6.25 -3.40 6.63
C PHE A 430 -7.03 -3.35 7.95
N PRO A 431 -8.36 -3.59 7.93
CA PRO A 431 -9.18 -3.58 9.14
C PRO A 431 -8.83 -4.74 10.09
N ASP A 432 -9.03 -4.53 11.39
CA ASP A 432 -8.83 -5.56 12.42
C ASP A 432 -9.79 -6.75 12.28
N VAL A 433 -11.00 -6.46 11.79
CA VAL A 433 -12.04 -7.45 11.48
C VAL A 433 -12.10 -7.64 9.96
N TRP A 434 -12.38 -8.87 9.53
CA TRP A 434 -12.49 -9.17 8.11
C TRP A 434 -13.67 -8.41 7.49
N ASP A 435 -13.37 -7.56 6.51
CA ASP A 435 -14.33 -6.86 5.68
C ASP A 435 -13.96 -6.98 4.20
N TRP A 436 -14.83 -7.55 3.40
CA TRP A 436 -14.57 -7.82 1.99
C TRP A 436 -14.45 -6.56 1.14
N GLN A 437 -15.22 -5.53 1.43
CA GLN A 437 -15.15 -4.25 0.72
C GLN A 437 -13.78 -3.61 0.92
N SER A 438 -13.37 -3.46 2.18
CA SER A 438 -12.07 -2.90 2.55
C SER A 438 -10.92 -3.76 2.03
N PHE A 439 -11.03 -5.10 2.11
CA PHE A 439 -10.02 -6.01 1.59
C PHE A 439 -9.76 -5.79 0.09
N TRP A 440 -10.81 -5.78 -0.73
CA TRP A 440 -10.65 -5.59 -2.17
C TRP A 440 -10.24 -4.17 -2.53
N TYR A 441 -10.75 -3.15 -1.80
CA TYR A 441 -10.32 -1.77 -1.98
C TYR A 441 -8.81 -1.61 -1.71
N MET A 442 -8.32 -2.16 -0.60
CA MET A 442 -6.90 -2.14 -0.26
C MET A 442 -6.06 -2.96 -1.23
N THR A 443 -6.57 -4.11 -1.69
CA THR A 443 -5.90 -4.91 -2.73
C THR A 443 -5.74 -4.12 -4.03
N ALA A 444 -6.78 -3.41 -4.47
CA ALA A 444 -6.70 -2.55 -5.66
C ALA A 444 -5.69 -1.41 -5.46
N PHE A 445 -5.70 -0.76 -4.31
CA PHE A 445 -4.75 0.29 -3.97
C PHE A 445 -3.30 -0.22 -3.97
N LEU A 446 -3.04 -1.36 -3.32
CA LEU A 446 -1.71 -2.00 -3.32
C LEU A 446 -1.27 -2.41 -4.74
N SER A 447 -2.20 -2.82 -5.60
CA SER A 447 -1.90 -3.13 -7.00
C SER A 447 -1.40 -1.90 -7.77
N LEU A 448 -2.02 -0.72 -7.55
CA LEU A 448 -1.52 0.55 -8.11
C LEU A 448 -0.16 0.93 -7.55
N MET A 449 0.04 0.78 -6.23
CA MET A 449 1.34 1.04 -5.59
C MET A 449 2.42 0.16 -6.21
N LEU A 450 2.16 -1.15 -6.37
CA LEU A 450 3.10 -2.10 -6.94
C LEU A 450 3.41 -1.78 -8.41
N ALA A 451 2.39 -1.43 -9.20
CA ALA A 451 2.56 -1.00 -10.58
C ALA A 451 3.44 0.28 -10.66
N PHE A 452 3.17 1.28 -9.81
CA PHE A 452 3.95 2.51 -9.76
C PHE A 452 5.40 2.27 -9.31
N MET A 453 5.61 1.52 -8.23
CA MET A 453 6.95 1.23 -7.71
C MET A 453 7.79 0.46 -8.72
N ASN A 454 7.20 -0.55 -9.40
CA ASN A 454 7.88 -1.30 -10.45
C ASN A 454 8.10 -0.49 -11.73
N PHE A 455 7.40 0.62 -11.92
CA PHE A 455 7.67 1.54 -13.04
C PHE A 455 8.84 2.50 -12.77
N LEU A 456 9.26 2.67 -11.51
CA LEU A 456 10.39 3.54 -11.18
C LEU A 456 11.68 3.02 -11.81
N PRO A 457 12.57 3.89 -12.31
CA PRO A 457 13.81 3.51 -12.98
C PRO A 457 14.89 3.03 -11.98
N ILE A 458 14.52 2.07 -11.14
CA ILE A 458 15.42 1.46 -10.14
C ILE A 458 15.85 0.10 -10.69
N PRO A 459 17.17 -0.14 -10.92
CA PRO A 459 17.65 -1.46 -11.29
C PRO A 459 17.17 -2.52 -10.29
N VAL A 460 16.99 -3.77 -10.75
CA VAL A 460 16.31 -4.87 -10.04
C VAL A 460 14.78 -4.85 -10.17
N LEU A 461 14.16 -3.67 -10.20
CA LEU A 461 12.73 -3.56 -10.56
C LEU A 461 12.56 -3.54 -12.09
N ASP A 462 11.37 -3.87 -12.56
CA ASP A 462 11.05 -3.85 -14.00
C ASP A 462 11.36 -2.51 -14.67
N GLY A 463 11.14 -1.40 -13.96
CA GLY A 463 11.44 -0.05 -14.42
C GLY A 463 12.91 0.17 -14.75
N GLY A 464 13.82 -0.51 -14.05
CA GLY A 464 15.24 -0.51 -14.40
C GLY A 464 15.50 -1.19 -15.75
N TYR A 465 14.88 -2.33 -16.00
CA TYR A 465 14.95 -2.99 -17.31
C TYR A 465 14.31 -2.16 -18.41
N ILE A 466 13.17 -1.53 -18.15
CA ILE A 466 12.52 -0.58 -19.07
C ILE A 466 13.49 0.54 -19.44
N LEU A 467 14.19 1.13 -18.47
CA LEU A 467 15.19 2.17 -18.72
C LEU A 467 16.29 1.70 -19.65
N PHE A 468 16.84 0.49 -19.45
CA PHE A 468 17.89 -0.08 -20.29
C PHE A 468 17.37 -0.37 -21.72
N LEU A 469 16.13 -0.85 -21.86
CA LEU A 469 15.54 -1.10 -23.16
C LEU A 469 15.22 0.20 -23.91
N VAL A 470 14.77 1.24 -23.22
CA VAL A 470 14.57 2.58 -23.78
C VAL A 470 15.91 3.17 -24.25
N TRP A 471 16.98 3.01 -23.46
CA TRP A 471 18.33 3.37 -23.88
C TRP A 471 18.74 2.66 -25.16
N GLU A 472 18.49 1.35 -25.28
CA GLU A 472 18.77 0.56 -26.49
C GLU A 472 17.96 1.06 -27.70
N ILE A 473 16.68 1.42 -27.50
CA ILE A 473 15.83 1.99 -28.57
C ILE A 473 16.42 3.31 -29.09
N ILE A 474 16.84 4.19 -28.17
CA ILE A 474 17.35 5.53 -28.54
C ILE A 474 18.73 5.46 -29.18
N THR A 475 19.62 4.64 -28.65
CA THR A 475 21.03 4.61 -29.08
C THR A 475 21.34 3.55 -30.11
N GLY A 476 20.45 2.56 -30.30
CA GLY A 476 20.70 1.37 -31.12
C GLY A 476 21.75 0.41 -30.56
N ARG A 477 22.21 0.62 -29.31
CA ARG A 477 23.27 -0.17 -28.68
C ARG A 477 22.77 -0.86 -27.42
N LYS A 478 22.95 -2.18 -27.34
CA LYS A 478 22.65 -2.94 -26.10
C LYS A 478 23.65 -2.56 -25.01
N PRO A 479 23.20 -2.33 -23.78
CA PRO A 479 24.10 -2.33 -22.61
C PRO A 479 24.84 -3.64 -22.51
N SER A 480 26.08 -3.62 -22.03
CA SER A 480 26.85 -4.87 -21.80
C SER A 480 26.27 -5.64 -20.62
N ASP A 481 26.33 -6.98 -20.68
CA ASP A 481 25.83 -7.85 -19.60
C ASP A 481 26.50 -7.52 -18.25
N LYS A 482 27.79 -7.18 -18.27
CA LYS A 482 28.54 -6.74 -17.08
C LYS A 482 27.99 -5.43 -16.50
N PHE A 483 27.57 -4.48 -17.36
CA PHE A 483 26.93 -3.24 -16.91
C PHE A 483 25.58 -3.52 -16.26
N LEU A 484 24.77 -4.39 -16.87
CA LEU A 484 23.46 -4.79 -16.31
C LEU A 484 23.63 -5.48 -14.96
N GLU A 485 24.58 -6.38 -14.83
CA GLU A 485 24.92 -7.07 -13.56
C GLU A 485 25.31 -6.07 -12.46
N VAL A 486 26.22 -5.15 -12.77
CA VAL A 486 26.65 -4.12 -11.79
C VAL A 486 25.50 -3.20 -11.42
N ALA A 487 24.69 -2.76 -12.39
CA ALA A 487 23.53 -1.90 -12.13
C ALA A 487 22.50 -2.61 -11.26
N ASN A 488 22.20 -3.88 -11.55
CA ASN A 488 21.27 -4.69 -10.74
C ASN A 488 21.80 -4.88 -9.31
N ASN A 489 23.09 -5.14 -9.14
CA ASN A 489 23.69 -5.26 -7.81
C ASN A 489 23.57 -3.94 -7.01
N ILE A 490 23.81 -2.79 -7.65
CA ILE A 490 23.62 -1.49 -7.01
C ILE A 490 22.14 -1.28 -6.64
N GLY A 491 21.22 -1.57 -7.55
CA GLY A 491 19.80 -1.48 -7.31
C GLY A 491 19.33 -2.36 -6.14
N LEU A 492 19.85 -3.59 -6.06
CA LEU A 492 19.57 -4.51 -4.97
C LEU A 492 20.00 -3.94 -3.60
N TRP A 493 21.19 -3.35 -3.54
CA TRP A 493 21.67 -2.71 -2.31
C TRP A 493 20.83 -1.48 -1.92
N ILE A 494 20.41 -0.67 -2.89
CA ILE A 494 19.50 0.47 -2.66
C ILE A 494 18.17 -0.04 -2.12
N LEU A 495 17.57 -1.05 -2.76
CA LEU A 495 16.30 -1.63 -2.34
C LEU A 495 16.39 -2.23 -0.94
N LEU A 496 17.45 -2.98 -0.67
CA LEU A 496 17.71 -3.57 0.65
C LEU A 496 17.86 -2.47 1.73
N ALA A 497 18.61 -1.41 1.43
CA ALA A 497 18.77 -0.27 2.35
C ALA A 497 17.43 0.42 2.63
N LEU A 498 16.60 0.66 1.60
CA LEU A 498 15.26 1.22 1.76
C LEU A 498 14.35 0.30 2.58
N MET A 499 14.40 -1.01 2.33
CA MET A 499 13.62 -1.99 3.07
C MET A 499 14.04 -2.03 4.56
N ILE A 500 15.34 -2.01 4.84
CA ILE A 500 15.86 -1.95 6.21
C ILE A 500 15.45 -0.65 6.87
N PHE A 501 15.53 0.48 6.17
CA PHE A 501 15.11 1.77 6.68
C PHE A 501 13.62 1.80 7.02
N ALA A 502 12.75 1.39 6.08
CA ALA A 502 11.30 1.41 6.27
C ALA A 502 10.85 0.46 7.40
N ASN A 503 11.30 -0.80 7.39
CA ASN A 503 10.95 -1.76 8.45
C ASN A 503 11.67 -1.42 9.77
N GLY A 504 12.89 -0.89 9.73
CA GLY A 504 13.58 -0.36 10.90
C GLY A 504 12.83 0.80 11.54
N ASN A 505 12.25 1.69 10.73
CA ASN A 505 11.38 2.77 11.20
C ASN A 505 10.09 2.23 11.85
N ASP A 506 9.46 1.18 11.26
CA ASP A 506 8.31 0.51 11.89
C ASP A 506 8.69 -0.14 13.24
N ILE A 507 9.82 -0.83 13.29
CA ILE A 507 10.34 -1.43 14.52
C ILE A 507 10.65 -0.34 15.54
N PHE A 508 11.35 0.72 15.13
CA PHE A 508 11.64 1.85 15.99
C PHE A 508 10.34 2.47 16.54
N LYS A 509 9.36 2.74 15.68
CA LYS A 509 8.03 3.25 16.08
C LYS A 509 7.25 2.28 16.98
N ALA A 510 7.51 0.97 16.90
CA ALA A 510 6.86 -0.03 17.73
C ALA A 510 7.54 -0.18 19.11
N PHE A 511 8.86 0.00 19.19
CA PHE A 511 9.64 -0.27 20.41
C PHE A 511 10.24 0.98 21.05
N PHE A 512 10.44 2.05 20.30
CA PHE A 512 11.00 3.33 20.73
C PHE A 512 10.13 4.53 20.33
#